data_b68685691f3f58af2372a65c498438a2
#
_entry.id   b68685691f3f58af2372a65c498438a2
#
_cell.length_a   1.000
_cell.length_b   1.000
_cell.length_c   1.000
_cell.angle_alpha   90.00
_cell.angle_beta   90.00
_cell.angle_gamma   90.00
#
_symmetry.space_group_name_H-M   'P 1'
#
loop_
_entity.id
_entity.type
_entity.pdbx_description
1 polymer ?
#
loop_
_entity_poly.entity_id
_entity_poly.type
_entity_poly.pdbx_seq_one_letter_code
_entity_poly.pdbx_strand_id
1 'polypeptide(L)'
;GVVVVVTAVAAVLAYTLYRPASKAAPIPVATGTSSTVPTGAEPGPGVVSVTPGVLRDPVHADVQRVLQAYFDAINNRRYDEWRSVVTSTMSSQKPRQEFLDGYESTRDGSILVYRVDRALDGSLRVLLAFHSTQSLADAPAGHRSGCLVWQVVYPMSWDPRDAEWKVDVGPAATSPQVSAC
;
A
#
# COMPACT_ATOMS: atom_id res chain seq x y z
N GLY A 1 31.92 50.63 -21.30
CA GLY A 1 31.11 50.05 -22.37
C GLY A 1 31.11 48.51 -22.39
N VAL A 2 32.15 47.85 -21.84
CA VAL A 2 32.31 46.38 -21.90
C VAL A 2 31.47 45.64 -20.84
N VAL A 3 31.27 46.25 -19.68
CA VAL A 3 30.53 45.59 -18.56
C VAL A 3 29.02 45.46 -18.83
N VAL A 4 28.43 46.39 -19.57
CA VAL A 4 26.97 46.37 -19.87
C VAL A 4 26.64 45.28 -20.92
N VAL A 5 27.54 44.97 -21.84
CA VAL A 5 27.34 43.94 -22.87
C VAL A 5 27.39 42.52 -22.28
N VAL A 6 28.30 42.30 -21.31
CA VAL A 6 28.44 40.99 -20.65
C VAL A 6 27.22 40.61 -19.82
N THR A 7 26.61 41.59 -19.12
CA THR A 7 25.39 41.34 -18.33
C THR A 7 24.16 41.08 -19.20
N ALA A 8 24.05 41.71 -20.37
CA ALA A 8 22.93 41.47 -21.29
C ALA A 8 23.00 40.06 -21.91
N VAL A 9 24.18 39.58 -22.27
CA VAL A 9 24.36 38.21 -22.82
C VAL A 9 24.05 37.14 -21.77
N ALA A 10 24.47 37.32 -20.51
CA ALA A 10 24.18 36.40 -19.42
C ALA A 10 22.67 36.31 -19.12
N ALA A 11 21.96 37.40 -19.20
CA ALA A 11 20.50 37.44 -18.98
C ALA A 11 19.73 36.73 -20.11
N VAL A 12 20.17 36.85 -21.37
CA VAL A 12 19.52 36.19 -22.51
C VAL A 12 19.80 34.68 -22.46
N LEU A 13 21.01 34.25 -22.08
CA LEU A 13 21.32 32.79 -21.93
C LEU A 13 20.53 32.17 -20.77
N ALA A 14 20.38 32.87 -19.64
CA ALA A 14 19.57 32.41 -18.52
C ALA A 14 18.09 32.28 -18.91
N TYR A 15 17.57 33.22 -19.70
CA TYR A 15 16.19 33.21 -20.16
C TYR A 15 15.90 32.06 -21.18
N THR A 16 16.87 31.70 -22.03
CA THR A 16 16.72 30.59 -22.98
C THR A 16 16.88 29.22 -22.33
N LEU A 17 17.66 29.10 -21.26
CA LEU A 17 17.83 27.88 -20.50
C LEU A 17 16.71 27.66 -19.46
N TYR A 18 16.07 28.74 -19.00
CA TYR A 18 14.98 28.71 -18.02
C TYR A 18 13.63 28.98 -18.68
N ARG A 19 13.31 28.28 -19.76
CA ARG A 19 11.91 28.25 -20.23
C ARG A 19 11.11 27.47 -19.21
N PRO A 20 10.14 28.07 -18.50
CA PRO A 20 9.21 27.28 -17.71
C PRO A 20 8.52 26.33 -18.67
N ALA A 21 8.56 25.04 -18.36
CA ALA A 21 7.89 24.01 -19.11
C ALA A 21 6.45 24.49 -19.38
N SER A 22 6.08 24.57 -20.65
CA SER A 22 4.72 24.90 -21.08
C SER A 22 3.75 24.11 -20.22
N LYS A 23 2.73 24.78 -19.67
CA LYS A 23 1.64 24.16 -18.94
C LYS A 23 1.29 22.84 -19.61
N ALA A 24 1.64 21.74 -18.98
CA ALA A 24 1.19 20.42 -19.43
C ALA A 24 -0.32 20.53 -19.57
N ALA A 25 -0.82 20.19 -20.75
CA ALA A 25 -2.25 20.04 -20.94
C ALA A 25 -2.77 19.12 -19.84
N PRO A 26 -3.91 19.43 -19.20
CA PRO A 26 -4.46 18.54 -18.20
C PRO A 26 -4.58 17.16 -18.83
N ILE A 27 -3.81 16.21 -18.30
CA ILE A 27 -3.98 14.80 -18.65
C ILE A 27 -5.43 14.53 -18.32
N PRO A 28 -6.26 14.03 -19.28
CA PRO A 28 -7.60 13.63 -18.95
C PRO A 28 -7.44 12.59 -17.83
N VAL A 29 -7.83 12.96 -16.62
CA VAL A 29 -8.02 12.00 -15.54
C VAL A 29 -9.06 11.06 -16.11
N ALA A 30 -8.63 9.87 -16.52
CA ALA A 30 -9.56 8.81 -16.80
C ALA A 30 -10.41 8.73 -15.54
N THR A 31 -11.66 9.13 -15.66
CA THR A 31 -12.68 8.91 -14.65
C THR A 31 -12.79 7.39 -14.56
N GLY A 32 -11.87 6.81 -13.78
CA GLY A 32 -12.00 5.42 -13.37
C GLY A 32 -13.38 5.36 -12.76
N THR A 33 -14.23 4.54 -13.34
CA THR A 33 -15.51 4.18 -12.76
C THR A 33 -15.16 3.70 -11.35
N SER A 34 -15.34 4.57 -10.35
CA SER A 34 -15.36 4.14 -8.97
C SER A 34 -16.48 3.12 -8.91
N SER A 35 -16.11 1.84 -8.89
CA SER A 35 -17.07 0.81 -8.50
C SER A 35 -17.41 1.12 -7.06
N THR A 36 -18.44 1.95 -6.86
CA THR A 36 -19.06 2.14 -5.57
C THR A 36 -19.64 0.79 -5.20
N VAL A 37 -18.96 0.07 -4.32
CA VAL A 37 -19.52 -1.11 -3.66
C VAL A 37 -20.80 -0.62 -2.99
N PRO A 38 -21.95 -1.27 -3.21
CA PRO A 38 -23.22 -0.83 -2.60
C PRO A 38 -23.05 -0.74 -1.09
N THR A 39 -23.48 0.36 -0.49
CA THR A 39 -23.51 0.55 0.97
C THR A 39 -24.20 -0.65 1.62
N GLY A 40 -23.48 -1.43 2.43
CA GLY A 40 -23.98 -2.67 3.05
C GLY A 40 -23.37 -3.96 2.46
N ALA A 41 -22.55 -3.90 1.39
CA ALA A 41 -21.80 -5.04 0.85
C ALA A 41 -20.32 -5.06 1.31
N GLU A 42 -19.98 -4.17 2.27
CA GLU A 42 -18.63 -4.10 2.82
C GLU A 42 -18.34 -5.29 3.76
N PRO A 43 -17.08 -5.77 3.82
CA PRO A 43 -15.89 -5.20 3.18
C PRO A 43 -15.70 -5.63 1.70
N GLY A 44 -16.64 -6.37 1.12
CA GLY A 44 -16.52 -6.95 -0.20
C GLY A 44 -15.71 -8.27 -0.23
N PRO A 45 -15.34 -8.79 -1.42
CA PRO A 45 -14.64 -10.06 -1.55
C PRO A 45 -13.27 -10.06 -0.87
N GLY A 46 -12.94 -11.12 -0.12
CA GLY A 46 -11.63 -11.31 0.51
C GLY A 46 -10.50 -11.71 -0.47
N VAL A 47 -10.77 -11.74 -1.76
CA VAL A 47 -9.77 -12.12 -2.78
C VAL A 47 -8.84 -10.94 -3.05
N VAL A 48 -7.53 -11.21 -3.03
CA VAL A 48 -6.50 -10.22 -3.39
C VAL A 48 -6.47 -10.07 -4.91
N SER A 49 -6.82 -8.88 -5.38
CA SER A 49 -6.74 -8.49 -6.78
C SER A 49 -5.48 -7.68 -7.06
N VAL A 50 -5.02 -7.68 -8.31
CA VAL A 50 -3.87 -6.89 -8.75
C VAL A 50 -4.23 -6.08 -10.00
N THR A 51 -3.65 -4.89 -10.14
CA THR A 51 -3.86 -4.07 -11.35
C THR A 51 -3.10 -4.64 -12.56
N PRO A 52 -3.50 -4.30 -13.81
CA PRO A 52 -2.75 -4.71 -15.01
C PRO A 52 -1.28 -4.27 -15.00
N GLY A 53 -0.94 -3.19 -14.27
CA GLY A 53 0.43 -2.74 -14.07
C GLY A 53 1.24 -3.74 -13.25
N VAL A 54 0.67 -4.22 -12.15
CA VAL A 54 1.28 -5.21 -11.25
C VAL A 54 1.40 -6.58 -11.91
N LEU A 55 0.43 -6.99 -12.73
CA LEU A 55 0.50 -8.27 -13.47
C LEU A 55 1.74 -8.42 -14.37
N ARG A 56 2.37 -7.31 -14.76
CA ARG A 56 3.61 -7.33 -15.56
C ARG A 56 4.87 -7.47 -14.72
N ASP A 57 4.78 -7.32 -13.40
CA ASP A 57 5.93 -7.52 -12.51
C ASP A 57 6.18 -9.02 -12.31
N PRO A 58 7.43 -9.51 -12.47
CA PRO A 58 7.75 -10.93 -12.29
C PRO A 58 7.38 -11.50 -10.92
N VAL A 59 7.32 -10.67 -9.87
CA VAL A 59 6.99 -11.12 -8.50
C VAL A 59 5.48 -11.06 -8.19
N HIS A 60 4.64 -10.64 -9.13
CA HIS A 60 3.21 -10.41 -8.85
C HIS A 60 2.50 -11.64 -8.26
N ALA A 61 2.80 -12.83 -8.77
CA ALA A 61 2.16 -14.06 -8.31
C ALA A 61 2.54 -14.39 -6.85
N ASP A 62 3.80 -14.20 -6.46
CA ASP A 62 4.25 -14.40 -5.09
C ASP A 62 3.66 -13.37 -4.16
N VAL A 63 3.65 -12.09 -4.53
CA VAL A 63 3.03 -11.01 -3.76
C VAL A 63 1.55 -11.31 -3.54
N GLN A 64 0.81 -11.67 -4.58
CA GLN A 64 -0.61 -12.00 -4.48
C GLN A 64 -0.85 -13.20 -3.57
N ARG A 65 -0.09 -14.27 -3.71
CA ARG A 65 -0.19 -15.48 -2.88
C ARG A 65 0.06 -15.19 -1.40
N VAL A 66 1.15 -14.47 -1.08
CA VAL A 66 1.51 -14.14 0.30
C VAL A 66 0.45 -13.23 0.93
N LEU A 67 -0.01 -12.20 0.21
CA LEU A 67 -1.04 -11.30 0.71
C LEU A 67 -2.39 -12.01 0.86
N GLN A 68 -2.76 -12.93 -0.05
CA GLN A 68 -3.96 -13.73 0.11
C GLN A 68 -3.91 -14.53 1.41
N ALA A 69 -2.81 -15.26 1.66
CA ALA A 69 -2.65 -16.02 2.90
C ALA A 69 -2.64 -15.11 4.15
N TYR A 70 -2.04 -13.92 4.05
CA TYR A 70 -2.02 -12.92 5.11
C TYR A 70 -3.44 -12.46 5.50
N PHE A 71 -4.24 -12.03 4.52
CA PHE A 71 -5.60 -11.57 4.77
C PHE A 71 -6.56 -12.71 5.15
N ASP A 72 -6.41 -13.89 4.55
CA ASP A 72 -7.17 -15.07 4.94
C ASP A 72 -6.91 -15.49 6.39
N ALA A 73 -5.66 -15.39 6.83
CA ALA A 73 -5.29 -15.70 8.20
C ALA A 73 -5.89 -14.67 9.20
N ILE A 74 -5.92 -13.39 8.86
CA ILE A 74 -6.58 -12.35 9.66
C ILE A 74 -8.09 -12.60 9.71
N ASN A 75 -8.73 -12.74 8.56
CA ASN A 75 -10.18 -12.91 8.44
C ASN A 75 -10.70 -14.16 9.16
N ASN A 76 -9.86 -15.19 9.29
CA ASN A 76 -10.21 -16.44 9.96
C ASN A 76 -9.53 -16.60 11.34
N ARG A 77 -8.82 -15.57 11.82
CA ARG A 77 -8.11 -15.56 13.13
C ARG A 77 -7.13 -16.73 13.29
N ARG A 78 -6.43 -17.08 12.20
CA ARG A 78 -5.49 -18.20 12.16
C ARG A 78 -4.06 -17.72 12.35
N TYR A 79 -3.68 -17.50 13.62
CA TYR A 79 -2.38 -16.95 13.98
C TYR A 79 -1.19 -17.71 13.39
N ASP A 80 -1.20 -19.05 13.38
CA ASP A 80 -0.06 -19.81 12.89
C ASP A 80 0.12 -19.67 11.37
N GLU A 81 -0.98 -19.56 10.62
CA GLU A 81 -0.93 -19.27 9.18
C GLU A 81 -0.44 -17.81 8.93
N TRP A 82 -0.95 -16.84 9.69
CA TRP A 82 -0.44 -15.48 9.63
C TRP A 82 1.07 -15.43 9.92
N ARG A 83 1.50 -16.11 11.00
CA ARG A 83 2.91 -16.19 11.39
C ARG A 83 3.79 -16.80 10.31
N SER A 84 3.29 -17.72 9.50
CA SER A 84 4.06 -18.35 8.41
C SER A 84 4.36 -17.42 7.24
N VAL A 85 3.56 -16.38 7.05
CA VAL A 85 3.68 -15.44 5.91
C VAL A 85 4.21 -14.05 6.30
N VAL A 86 4.57 -13.87 7.56
CA VAL A 86 5.22 -12.64 8.06
C VAL A 86 6.64 -12.93 8.52
N THR A 87 7.48 -11.88 8.60
CA THR A 87 8.84 -12.04 9.14
C THR A 87 8.82 -12.36 10.64
N SER A 88 9.91 -12.94 11.14
CA SER A 88 10.09 -13.19 12.58
C SER A 88 10.03 -11.90 13.40
N THR A 89 10.53 -10.79 12.85
CA THR A 89 10.43 -9.47 13.45
C THR A 89 8.98 -9.05 13.64
N MET A 90 8.16 -9.16 12.59
CA MET A 90 6.74 -8.80 12.65
C MET A 90 5.98 -9.72 13.62
N SER A 91 6.20 -11.02 13.56
CA SER A 91 5.51 -11.97 14.46
C SER A 91 5.92 -11.82 15.93
N SER A 92 7.15 -11.41 16.23
CA SER A 92 7.57 -11.12 17.60
C SER A 92 6.93 -9.87 18.19
N GLN A 93 6.59 -8.88 17.33
CA GLN A 93 5.92 -7.64 17.74
C GLN A 93 4.40 -7.81 17.92
N LYS A 94 3.82 -8.92 17.43
CA LYS A 94 2.40 -9.21 17.56
C LYS A 94 2.19 -10.65 18.07
N PRO A 95 2.28 -10.87 19.38
CA PRO A 95 2.03 -12.18 19.98
C PRO A 95 0.61 -12.69 19.68
N ARG A 96 0.42 -14.02 19.82
CA ARG A 96 -0.86 -14.69 19.51
C ARG A 96 -2.07 -13.99 20.13
N GLN A 97 -2.00 -13.65 21.42
CA GLN A 97 -3.14 -13.04 22.10
C GLN A 97 -3.46 -11.67 21.52
N GLU A 98 -2.47 -10.82 21.30
CA GLU A 98 -2.67 -9.51 20.67
C GLU A 98 -3.19 -9.61 19.22
N PHE A 99 -2.80 -10.68 18.50
CA PHE A 99 -3.35 -10.95 17.18
C PHE A 99 -4.83 -11.30 17.27
N LEU A 100 -5.20 -12.22 18.16
CA LEU A 100 -6.59 -12.67 18.33
C LEU A 100 -7.49 -11.54 18.79
N ASP A 101 -7.06 -10.77 19.80
CA ASP A 101 -7.83 -9.64 20.32
C ASP A 101 -7.93 -8.51 19.30
N GLY A 102 -6.84 -8.18 18.62
CA GLY A 102 -6.81 -7.08 17.64
C GLY A 102 -7.57 -7.34 16.34
N TYR A 103 -7.88 -8.61 16.04
CA TYR A 103 -8.65 -9.00 14.83
C TYR A 103 -9.95 -9.75 15.16
N GLU A 104 -10.45 -9.65 16.40
CA GLU A 104 -11.62 -10.42 16.85
C GLU A 104 -12.85 -10.19 15.95
N SER A 105 -13.17 -8.95 15.66
CA SER A 105 -14.30 -8.58 14.80
C SER A 105 -13.92 -8.16 13.38
N THR A 106 -12.61 -8.16 13.07
CA THR A 106 -12.12 -7.66 11.77
C THR A 106 -12.50 -8.59 10.62
N ARG A 107 -12.93 -7.96 9.52
CA ARG A 107 -13.10 -8.58 8.20
C ARG A 107 -12.52 -7.63 7.15
N ASP A 108 -11.56 -8.11 6.38
CA ASP A 108 -10.92 -7.39 5.30
C ASP A 108 -11.39 -7.91 3.95
N GLY A 109 -11.64 -7.00 3.01
CA GLY A 109 -12.06 -7.34 1.66
C GLY A 109 -11.78 -6.22 0.67
N SER A 110 -12.22 -6.40 -0.58
CA SER A 110 -11.94 -5.47 -1.68
C SER A 110 -10.46 -5.12 -1.81
N ILE A 111 -9.59 -6.13 -1.64
CA ILE A 111 -8.15 -5.96 -1.54
C ILE A 111 -7.56 -5.80 -2.94
N LEU A 112 -6.91 -4.66 -3.20
CA LEU A 112 -6.31 -4.34 -4.48
C LEU A 112 -4.85 -3.91 -4.32
N VAL A 113 -3.93 -4.68 -4.89
CA VAL A 113 -2.53 -4.28 -5.06
C VAL A 113 -2.42 -3.46 -6.35
N TYR A 114 -2.02 -2.20 -6.23
CA TYR A 114 -1.94 -1.30 -7.37
C TYR A 114 -0.50 -0.95 -7.79
N ARG A 115 0.50 -1.26 -6.94
CA ARG A 115 1.91 -1.02 -7.26
C ARG A 115 2.84 -1.92 -6.44
N VAL A 116 3.93 -2.35 -7.06
CA VAL A 116 5.06 -3.04 -6.42
C VAL A 116 6.33 -2.30 -6.82
N ASP A 117 7.09 -1.84 -5.85
CA ASP A 117 8.39 -1.18 -6.05
C ASP A 117 9.49 -2.01 -5.38
N ARG A 118 10.68 -2.04 -6.00
CA ARG A 118 11.88 -2.63 -5.39
C ARG A 118 12.66 -1.54 -4.67
N ALA A 119 12.97 -1.78 -3.41
CA ALA A 119 13.87 -0.93 -2.63
C ALA A 119 15.35 -1.27 -2.93
N LEU A 120 16.25 -0.36 -2.56
CA LEU A 120 17.69 -0.52 -2.81
C LEU A 120 18.30 -1.71 -2.05
N ASP A 121 17.71 -2.12 -0.96
CA ASP A 121 18.11 -3.28 -0.15
C ASP A 121 17.56 -4.61 -0.68
N GLY A 122 16.85 -4.59 -1.81
CA GLY A 122 16.24 -5.75 -2.42
C GLY A 122 14.85 -6.12 -1.87
N SER A 123 14.37 -5.44 -0.82
CA SER A 123 13.00 -5.62 -0.34
C SER A 123 11.97 -5.08 -1.33
N LEU A 124 10.71 -5.47 -1.16
CA LEU A 124 9.60 -4.92 -1.93
C LEU A 124 8.81 -3.92 -1.08
N ARG A 125 8.26 -2.92 -1.76
CA ARG A 125 7.25 -2.02 -1.22
C ARG A 125 5.97 -2.25 -1.99
N VAL A 126 5.00 -2.90 -1.37
CA VAL A 126 3.73 -3.26 -1.98
C VAL A 126 2.68 -2.25 -1.56
N LEU A 127 2.17 -1.48 -2.52
CA LEU A 127 1.14 -0.48 -2.30
C LEU A 127 -0.21 -1.11 -2.59
N LEU A 128 -1.09 -1.11 -1.58
CA LEU A 128 -2.41 -1.71 -1.70
C LEU A 128 -3.47 -0.89 -0.98
N ALA A 129 -4.71 -1.10 -1.40
CA ALA A 129 -5.89 -0.58 -0.73
C ALA A 129 -6.83 -1.73 -0.38
N PHE A 130 -7.55 -1.61 0.72
CA PHE A 130 -8.57 -2.58 1.11
C PHE A 130 -9.61 -1.95 2.01
N HIS A 131 -10.76 -2.60 2.14
CA HIS A 131 -11.81 -2.24 3.09
C HIS A 131 -11.75 -3.16 4.28
N SER A 132 -11.95 -2.61 5.46
CA SER A 132 -12.02 -3.37 6.72
C SER A 132 -13.30 -3.04 7.46
N THR A 133 -14.01 -4.05 7.91
CA THR A 133 -15.14 -3.87 8.83
C THR A 133 -14.77 -4.44 10.19
N GLN A 134 -15.20 -3.77 11.24
CA GLN A 134 -14.94 -4.14 12.62
C GLN A 134 -16.01 -3.56 13.56
N SER A 135 -16.10 -4.09 14.78
CA SER A 135 -16.87 -3.47 15.83
C SER A 135 -16.33 -2.08 16.18
N LEU A 136 -17.16 -1.17 16.66
CA LEU A 136 -16.69 0.16 17.08
C LEU A 136 -15.74 0.09 18.30
N ALA A 137 -15.79 -0.99 19.07
CA ALA A 137 -14.89 -1.22 20.19
C ALA A 137 -13.46 -1.54 19.72
N ASP A 138 -13.33 -2.24 18.58
CA ASP A 138 -12.07 -2.68 18.00
C ASP A 138 -11.53 -1.70 16.96
N ALA A 139 -12.28 -0.62 16.68
CA ALA A 139 -11.86 0.39 15.71
C ALA A 139 -10.57 1.08 16.17
N PRO A 140 -9.61 1.31 15.26
CA PRO A 140 -8.33 1.94 15.59
C PRO A 140 -8.50 3.32 16.24
N ALA A 141 -7.60 3.65 17.16
CA ALA A 141 -7.59 4.96 17.79
C ALA A 141 -7.55 6.09 16.73
N GLY A 142 -8.46 7.06 16.83
CA GLY A 142 -8.59 8.14 15.86
C GLY A 142 -9.49 7.85 14.65
N HIS A 143 -9.93 6.62 14.45
CA HIS A 143 -10.77 6.20 13.33
C HIS A 143 -11.97 5.35 13.80
N ARG A 144 -12.83 5.94 14.64
CA ARG A 144 -13.98 5.23 15.22
C ARG A 144 -15.11 5.05 14.19
N SER A 145 -14.92 4.07 13.31
CA SER A 145 -15.91 3.67 12.31
C SER A 145 -15.99 2.15 12.23
N GLY A 146 -17.17 1.61 11.97
CA GLY A 146 -17.38 0.19 11.72
C GLY A 146 -16.90 -0.26 10.34
N CYS A 147 -16.56 0.68 9.46
CA CYS A 147 -16.00 0.41 8.14
C CYS A 147 -14.94 1.45 7.80
N LEU A 148 -13.77 0.98 7.37
CA LEU A 148 -12.61 1.80 7.00
C LEU A 148 -12.04 1.39 5.66
N VAL A 149 -11.64 2.37 4.87
CA VAL A 149 -10.82 2.21 3.67
C VAL A 149 -9.37 2.51 4.04
N TRP A 150 -8.50 1.57 3.75
CA TRP A 150 -7.07 1.65 4.01
C TRP A 150 -6.29 1.80 2.71
N GLN A 151 -5.31 2.69 2.72
CA GLN A 151 -4.24 2.73 1.72
C GLN A 151 -2.92 2.59 2.45
N VAL A 152 -2.20 1.52 2.17
CA VAL A 152 -1.01 1.12 2.94
C VAL A 152 0.14 0.75 2.03
N VAL A 153 1.35 0.83 2.58
CA VAL A 153 2.55 0.26 1.99
C VAL A 153 3.00 -0.89 2.88
N TYR A 154 2.91 -2.11 2.36
CA TYR A 154 3.46 -3.28 3.04
C TYR A 154 4.86 -3.56 2.51
N PRO A 155 5.90 -3.44 3.35
CA PRO A 155 7.21 -3.97 3.01
C PRO A 155 7.14 -5.49 2.95
N MET A 156 7.87 -6.08 2.02
CA MET A 156 8.07 -7.52 1.97
C MET A 156 9.55 -7.82 1.85
N SER A 157 10.04 -8.73 2.69
CA SER A 157 11.42 -9.19 2.72
C SER A 157 11.51 -10.63 2.24
N TRP A 158 12.60 -10.94 1.51
CA TRP A 158 12.87 -12.32 1.10
C TRP A 158 13.43 -13.13 2.27
N ASP A 159 12.79 -14.22 2.61
CA ASP A 159 13.32 -15.18 3.58
C ASP A 159 14.07 -16.30 2.84
N PRO A 160 15.42 -16.35 2.92
CA PRO A 160 16.20 -17.36 2.22
C PRO A 160 16.05 -18.78 2.80
N ARG A 161 15.51 -18.93 4.00
CA ARG A 161 15.30 -20.24 4.65
C ARG A 161 14.13 -20.96 4.03
N ASP A 162 13.05 -20.21 3.81
CA ASP A 162 11.82 -20.74 3.24
C ASP A 162 11.76 -20.54 1.72
N ALA A 163 12.72 -19.74 1.16
CA ALA A 163 12.74 -19.31 -0.22
C ALA A 163 11.42 -18.62 -0.63
N GLU A 164 10.92 -17.73 0.23
CA GLU A 164 9.65 -17.05 0.06
C GLU A 164 9.71 -15.56 0.47
N TRP A 165 8.84 -14.76 -0.14
CA TRP A 165 8.56 -13.41 0.34
C TRP A 165 7.69 -13.46 1.58
N LYS A 166 7.98 -12.57 2.56
CA LYS A 166 7.20 -12.43 3.79
C LYS A 166 6.86 -10.98 4.02
N VAL A 167 5.67 -10.72 4.54
CA VAL A 167 5.27 -9.37 4.96
C VAL A 167 6.13 -8.96 6.16
N ASP A 168 6.65 -7.74 6.11
CA ASP A 168 7.58 -7.23 7.12
C ASP A 168 7.04 -5.96 7.81
N VAL A 169 7.70 -5.55 8.87
CA VAL A 169 7.41 -4.28 9.54
C VAL A 169 7.92 -3.12 8.67
N GLY A 170 7.07 -2.13 8.45
CA GLY A 170 7.45 -0.92 7.75
C GLY A 170 8.29 0.02 8.61
N PRO A 171 9.15 0.84 8.00
CA PRO A 171 9.70 1.98 8.70
C PRO A 171 8.55 2.87 9.18
N ALA A 172 8.67 3.43 10.39
CA ALA A 172 7.66 4.26 11.05
C ALA A 172 7.19 5.49 10.22
N ALA A 173 7.88 5.79 9.12
CA ALA A 173 7.58 6.91 8.24
C ALA A 173 6.42 6.69 7.26
N THR A 174 5.94 5.47 7.08
CA THR A 174 4.80 5.18 6.19
C THR A 174 3.53 4.99 7.00
N SER A 175 2.96 6.11 7.49
CA SER A 175 1.64 6.06 8.11
C SER A 175 0.58 5.66 7.07
N PRO A 176 -0.30 4.71 7.38
CA PRO A 176 -1.42 4.38 6.50
C PRO A 176 -2.33 5.59 6.31
N GLN A 177 -2.90 5.73 5.11
CA GLN A 177 -4.03 6.63 4.90
C GLN A 177 -5.31 5.87 5.21
N VAL A 178 -6.16 6.46 6.04
CA VAL A 178 -7.38 5.82 6.53
C VAL A 178 -8.55 6.78 6.39
N SER A 179 -9.66 6.30 5.86
CA SER A 179 -10.93 7.04 5.82
C SER A 179 -12.09 6.10 6.16
N ALA A 180 -13.20 6.67 6.60
CA ALA A 180 -14.42 5.88 6.72
C ALA A 180 -14.96 5.49 5.33
N CYS A 181 -15.58 4.31 5.21
CA CYS A 181 -16.34 3.97 4.03
C CYS A 181 -17.58 4.91 3.95
#